data_57d1ac121e31bc14411c2f23acbde900
#
_entry.id   57d1ac121e31bc14411c2f23acbde900
#
_cell.length_a   1.000
_cell.length_b   1.000
_cell.length_c   1.000
_cell.angle_alpha   90.00
_cell.angle_beta   90.00
_cell.angle_gamma   90.00
#
_symmetry.space_group_name_H-M   'P 1'
#
loop_
_entity.id
_entity.type
_entity.pdbx_description
1 polymer ?
#
loop_
_entity_poly.entity_id
_entity_poly.type
_entity_poly.pdbx_seq_one_letter_code
_entity_poly.pdbx_strand_id
1 'polypeptide(L)'
;MKKLKIATILIIFISFGWFAYTNLYPAQNLRRYSVYYAHNMEHKKGAHPEMAMALENIKVMRTPASRGIRYDYDGLAKVYNERNKNNGIVPWICATYAQKNTEYLYIRPDNNRYIFNADFTLKIVYNRDSANLDPEKSDIDEEELYKEVYKNFGFLVEANVNRKHLINMQKEFNKKYYKRFN
;
A
#
# COMPACT_ATOMS: atom_id res chain seq x y z
N MET A 1 -37.09 -24.83 -15.94
CA MET A 1 -36.25 -24.24 -17.00
C MET A 1 -36.32 -22.70 -17.05
N LYS A 2 -37.47 -22.03 -17.08
CA LYS A 2 -37.55 -20.53 -17.15
C LYS A 2 -36.87 -19.82 -15.97
N LYS A 3 -37.06 -20.29 -14.71
CA LYS A 3 -36.45 -19.69 -13.51
C LYS A 3 -34.92 -19.76 -13.52
N LEU A 4 -34.34 -20.87 -14.02
CA LEU A 4 -32.88 -21.03 -14.13
C LEU A 4 -32.29 -20.05 -15.15
N LYS A 5 -32.94 -19.85 -16.29
CA LYS A 5 -32.50 -18.89 -17.32
C LYS A 5 -32.51 -17.45 -16.78
N ILE A 6 -33.55 -17.07 -16.01
CA ILE A 6 -33.63 -15.75 -15.40
C ILE A 6 -32.51 -15.55 -14.37
N ALA A 7 -32.25 -16.53 -13.51
CA ALA A 7 -31.15 -16.46 -12.55
C ALA A 7 -29.78 -16.30 -13.23
N THR A 8 -29.51 -17.04 -14.31
CA THR A 8 -28.27 -16.93 -15.09
C THR A 8 -28.13 -15.54 -15.71
N ILE A 9 -29.18 -14.98 -16.28
CA ILE A 9 -29.16 -13.62 -16.85
C ILE A 9 -28.87 -12.58 -15.76
N LEU A 10 -29.50 -12.67 -14.60
CA LEU A 10 -29.23 -11.77 -13.47
C LEU A 10 -27.77 -11.83 -13.00
N ILE A 11 -27.19 -13.02 -12.87
CA ILE A 11 -25.78 -13.21 -12.50
C ILE A 11 -24.86 -12.53 -13.51
N ILE A 12 -25.15 -12.68 -14.83
CA ILE A 12 -24.35 -12.03 -15.88
C ILE A 12 -24.44 -10.50 -15.76
N PHE A 13 -25.62 -9.93 -15.57
CA PHE A 13 -25.78 -8.49 -15.41
C PHE A 13 -25.09 -7.95 -14.15
N ILE A 14 -25.17 -8.66 -13.02
CA ILE A 14 -24.49 -8.27 -11.77
C ILE A 14 -22.97 -8.33 -11.98
N SER A 15 -22.46 -9.41 -12.60
CA SER A 15 -21.03 -9.56 -12.88
C SER A 15 -20.51 -8.48 -13.82
N PHE A 16 -21.27 -8.16 -14.88
CA PHE A 16 -20.91 -7.08 -15.81
C PHE A 16 -20.97 -5.70 -15.15
N GLY A 17 -22.00 -5.43 -14.35
CA GLY A 17 -22.12 -4.19 -13.57
C GLY A 17 -20.97 -4.02 -12.60
N TRP A 18 -20.60 -5.08 -11.87
CA TRP A 18 -19.43 -5.08 -10.99
C TRP A 18 -18.12 -4.86 -11.75
N PHE A 19 -17.94 -5.54 -12.89
CA PHE A 19 -16.77 -5.36 -13.75
C PHE A 19 -16.67 -3.92 -14.27
N ALA A 20 -17.77 -3.36 -14.77
CA ALA A 20 -17.84 -1.98 -15.23
C ALA A 20 -17.51 -1.00 -14.10
N TYR A 21 -18.15 -1.16 -12.94
CA TYR A 21 -17.89 -0.32 -11.78
C TYR A 21 -16.41 -0.33 -11.35
N THR A 22 -15.80 -1.49 -11.24
CA THR A 22 -14.42 -1.62 -10.74
C THR A 22 -13.36 -1.16 -11.74
N ASN A 23 -13.65 -1.16 -13.04
CA ASN A 23 -12.66 -0.81 -14.07
C ASN A 23 -12.94 0.53 -14.76
N LEU A 24 -14.20 0.93 -14.89
CA LEU A 24 -14.59 2.14 -15.62
C LEU A 24 -14.87 3.33 -14.70
N TYR A 25 -15.30 3.08 -13.46
CA TYR A 25 -15.54 4.16 -12.51
C TYR A 25 -14.21 4.79 -12.05
N PRO A 26 -13.98 6.09 -12.31
CA PRO A 26 -12.66 6.70 -12.15
C PRO A 26 -12.04 6.54 -10.76
N ALA A 27 -12.83 6.76 -9.70
CA ALA A 27 -12.32 6.66 -8.33
C ALA A 27 -11.87 5.23 -7.98
N GLN A 28 -12.55 4.20 -8.46
CA GLN A 28 -12.19 2.81 -8.21
C GLN A 28 -11.01 2.38 -9.08
N ASN A 29 -10.97 2.82 -10.33
CA ASN A 29 -9.84 2.58 -11.22
C ASN A 29 -8.55 3.17 -10.62
N LEU A 30 -8.55 4.44 -10.22
CA LEU A 30 -7.40 5.10 -9.60
C LEU A 30 -6.90 4.38 -8.34
N ARG A 31 -7.80 3.86 -7.50
CA ARG A 31 -7.44 3.10 -6.31
C ARG A 31 -6.90 1.71 -6.65
N ARG A 32 -7.57 1.00 -7.54
CA ARG A 32 -7.26 -0.38 -7.90
C ARG A 32 -5.93 -0.53 -8.64
N TYR A 33 -5.54 0.49 -9.42
CA TYR A 33 -4.31 0.53 -10.21
C TYR A 33 -3.32 1.58 -9.69
N SER A 34 -3.51 2.04 -8.45
CA SER A 34 -2.71 3.12 -7.86
C SER A 34 -1.20 2.86 -7.86
N VAL A 35 -0.78 1.60 -7.62
CA VAL A 35 0.64 1.22 -7.65
C VAL A 35 1.22 1.31 -9.06
N TYR A 36 0.47 0.87 -10.08
CA TYR A 36 0.87 1.03 -11.47
C TYR A 36 1.05 2.50 -11.84
N TYR A 37 0.07 3.35 -11.49
CA TYR A 37 0.15 4.78 -11.79
C TYR A 37 1.26 5.49 -11.01
N ALA A 38 1.47 5.10 -9.76
CA ALA A 38 2.55 5.64 -8.93
C ALA A 38 3.94 5.30 -9.50
N HIS A 39 4.12 4.07 -9.99
CA HIS A 39 5.35 3.63 -10.64
C HIS A 39 5.67 4.42 -11.92
N ASN A 40 4.64 4.83 -12.66
CA ASN A 40 4.79 5.58 -13.90
C ASN A 40 4.68 7.12 -13.70
N MET A 41 4.77 7.60 -12.47
CA MET A 41 4.73 9.01 -12.13
C MET A 41 6.14 9.51 -11.77
N GLU A 42 6.52 10.68 -12.27
CA GLU A 42 7.71 11.36 -11.76
C GLU A 42 7.52 11.74 -10.29
N HIS A 43 8.56 11.61 -9.50
CA HIS A 43 8.54 11.94 -8.08
C HIS A 43 9.92 12.43 -7.62
N LYS A 44 9.96 13.18 -6.52
CA LYS A 44 11.20 13.66 -5.91
C LYS A 44 12.05 12.49 -5.38
N LYS A 45 13.35 12.70 -5.29
CA LYS A 45 14.29 11.74 -4.72
C LYS A 45 13.91 11.41 -3.26
N GLY A 46 13.94 10.13 -2.92
CA GLY A 46 13.60 9.63 -1.57
C GLY A 46 12.10 9.39 -1.33
N ALA A 47 11.20 9.86 -2.20
CA ALA A 47 9.79 9.45 -2.15
C ALA A 47 9.61 8.03 -2.70
N HIS A 48 8.64 7.29 -2.12
CA HIS A 48 8.31 5.93 -2.52
C HIS A 48 6.80 5.79 -2.79
N PRO A 49 6.31 6.39 -3.90
CA PRO A 49 4.88 6.47 -4.19
C PRO A 49 4.21 5.11 -4.36
N GLU A 50 4.91 4.10 -4.88
CA GLU A 50 4.37 2.75 -5.08
C GLU A 50 4.01 2.09 -3.75
N MET A 51 4.92 2.16 -2.75
CA MET A 51 4.69 1.59 -1.43
C MET A 51 3.57 2.33 -0.71
N ALA A 52 3.56 3.65 -0.77
CA ALA A 52 2.50 4.50 -0.24
C ALA A 52 1.13 4.09 -0.81
N MET A 53 1.02 3.99 -2.13
CA MET A 53 -0.21 3.61 -2.81
C MET A 53 -0.63 2.16 -2.53
N ALA A 54 0.33 1.25 -2.37
CA ALA A 54 0.06 -0.14 -2.00
C ALA A 54 -0.62 -0.22 -0.63
N LEU A 55 -0.10 0.48 0.36
CA LEU A 55 -0.64 0.44 1.73
C LEU A 55 -2.01 1.12 1.84
N GLU A 56 -2.21 2.26 1.19
CA GLU A 56 -3.50 2.96 1.21
C GLU A 56 -4.63 2.20 0.52
N ASN A 57 -4.30 1.46 -0.51
CA ASN A 57 -5.30 0.81 -1.35
C ASN A 57 -5.32 -0.71 -1.20
N ILE A 58 -4.71 -1.26 -0.16
CA ILE A 58 -4.53 -2.69 0.07
C ILE A 58 -5.85 -3.48 0.05
N LYS A 59 -6.96 -2.86 0.45
CA LYS A 59 -8.31 -3.49 0.44
C LYS A 59 -8.90 -3.66 -0.97
N VAL A 60 -8.39 -2.96 -1.97
CA VAL A 60 -8.95 -2.96 -3.34
C VAL A 60 -7.96 -3.38 -4.42
N MET A 61 -6.68 -3.48 -4.08
CA MET A 61 -5.65 -3.96 -4.98
C MET A 61 -5.46 -5.49 -4.89
N ARG A 62 -4.56 -6.03 -5.69
CA ARG A 62 -4.21 -7.45 -5.62
C ARG A 62 -3.29 -7.68 -4.42
N THR A 63 -3.74 -8.51 -3.48
CA THR A 63 -2.94 -8.96 -2.36
C THR A 63 -2.52 -10.41 -2.59
N PRO A 64 -1.22 -10.71 -2.79
CA PRO A 64 -0.75 -12.07 -2.99
C PRO A 64 -1.00 -12.92 -1.75
N ALA A 65 -1.70 -14.03 -1.91
CA ALA A 65 -1.73 -15.07 -0.89
C ALA A 65 -0.37 -15.75 -0.85
N SER A 66 0.30 -15.72 0.30
CA SER A 66 1.63 -16.31 0.45
C SER A 66 1.79 -16.84 1.88
N ARG A 67 2.40 -18.03 2.02
CA ARG A 67 2.68 -18.62 3.33
C ARG A 67 3.52 -17.66 4.17
N GLY A 68 3.10 -17.40 5.41
CA GLY A 68 3.79 -16.50 6.33
C GLY A 68 3.52 -15.00 6.07
N ILE A 69 2.58 -14.65 5.18
CA ILE A 69 2.06 -13.29 5.06
C ILE A 69 0.62 -13.30 5.57
N ARG A 70 0.34 -12.43 6.53
CA ARG A 70 -0.99 -12.26 7.10
C ARG A 70 -1.48 -10.83 6.88
N TYR A 71 -2.71 -10.71 6.42
CA TYR A 71 -3.41 -9.45 6.25
C TYR A 71 -4.47 -9.33 7.35
N ASP A 72 -4.48 -8.21 8.03
CA ASP A 72 -5.49 -7.85 9.02
C ASP A 72 -6.20 -6.59 8.52
N TYR A 73 -7.51 -6.69 8.35
CA TYR A 73 -8.35 -5.60 7.84
C TYR A 73 -9.27 -5.00 8.90
N ASP A 74 -9.11 -5.41 10.16
CA ASP A 74 -9.84 -4.83 11.28
C ASP A 74 -9.24 -3.46 11.64
N GLY A 75 -10.04 -2.42 11.49
CA GLY A 75 -9.58 -1.04 11.61
C GLY A 75 -8.59 -0.61 10.52
N LEU A 76 -7.34 -0.37 10.90
CA LEU A 76 -6.24 -0.08 9.98
C LEU A 76 -5.77 -1.37 9.31
N ALA A 77 -5.72 -1.35 7.98
CA ALA A 77 -5.23 -2.52 7.24
C ALA A 77 -3.72 -2.73 7.50
N LYS A 78 -3.40 -3.82 8.18
CA LYS A 78 -2.03 -4.19 8.54
C LYS A 78 -1.56 -5.38 7.73
N VAL A 79 -0.28 -5.38 7.36
CA VAL A 79 0.39 -6.50 6.71
C VAL A 79 1.49 -6.99 7.62
N TYR A 80 1.47 -8.27 7.94
CA TYR A 80 2.45 -8.95 8.77
C TYR A 80 3.30 -9.90 7.93
N ASN A 81 4.61 -9.89 8.14
CA ASN A 81 5.52 -10.85 7.52
C ASN A 81 6.09 -11.81 8.58
N GLU A 82 5.39 -12.90 8.82
CA GLU A 82 5.74 -13.90 9.85
C GLU A 82 7.01 -14.69 9.51
N ARG A 83 7.49 -14.62 8.25
CA ARG A 83 8.76 -15.25 7.83
C ARG A 83 9.97 -14.62 8.48
N ASN A 84 9.88 -13.33 8.78
CA ASN A 84 10.97 -12.52 9.33
C ASN A 84 10.76 -12.22 10.82
N LYS A 85 10.00 -13.09 11.52
CA LYS A 85 9.82 -13.01 12.96
C LYS A 85 11.17 -13.15 13.68
N ASN A 86 11.44 -12.27 14.62
CA ASN A 86 12.61 -12.33 15.51
C ASN A 86 12.17 -12.09 16.95
N ASN A 87 12.70 -12.90 17.90
CA ASN A 87 12.38 -12.80 19.34
C ASN A 87 10.86 -12.70 19.65
N GLY A 88 10.03 -13.39 18.88
CA GLY A 88 8.58 -13.33 19.05
C GLY A 88 7.89 -12.17 18.33
N ILE A 89 8.63 -11.16 17.87
CA ILE A 89 8.09 -9.98 17.18
C ILE A 89 8.05 -10.25 15.69
N VAL A 90 6.86 -10.03 15.09
CA VAL A 90 6.62 -10.14 13.66
C VAL A 90 6.68 -8.74 13.06
N PRO A 91 7.51 -8.47 12.03
CA PRO A 91 7.48 -7.18 11.35
C PRO A 91 6.14 -6.95 10.68
N TRP A 92 5.62 -5.73 10.78
CA TRP A 92 4.37 -5.35 10.14
C TRP A 92 4.37 -3.88 9.71
N ILE A 93 3.53 -3.57 8.74
CA ILE A 93 3.38 -2.23 8.18
C ILE A 93 1.91 -1.90 7.96
N CYS A 94 1.54 -0.62 8.10
CA CYS A 94 0.21 -0.12 7.77
C CYS A 94 0.24 1.36 7.35
N ALA A 95 -0.82 1.79 6.68
CA ALA A 95 -1.16 3.21 6.57
C ALA A 95 -1.95 3.65 7.79
N THR A 96 -1.63 4.80 8.35
CA THR A 96 -2.35 5.45 9.47
C THR A 96 -2.91 6.80 9.01
N TYR A 97 -3.96 7.26 9.66
CA TYR A 97 -4.57 8.56 9.37
C TYR A 97 -4.43 9.44 10.61
N ALA A 98 -3.28 10.11 10.74
CA ALA A 98 -3.03 11.03 11.84
C ALA A 98 -3.38 12.45 11.43
N GLN A 99 -4.29 13.11 12.16
CA GLN A 99 -4.60 14.55 12.05
C GLN A 99 -4.80 15.09 10.62
N LYS A 100 -5.55 14.41 9.77
CA LYS A 100 -5.81 14.73 8.34
C LYS A 100 -4.70 14.38 7.35
N ASN A 101 -3.56 13.90 7.79
CA ASN A 101 -2.48 13.45 6.92
C ASN A 101 -2.37 11.92 6.96
N THR A 102 -2.08 11.31 5.83
CA THR A 102 -1.71 9.90 5.78
C THR A 102 -0.25 9.78 6.23
N GLU A 103 0.00 8.87 7.15
CA GLU A 103 1.33 8.46 7.56
C GLU A 103 1.43 6.94 7.46
N TYR A 104 2.64 6.41 7.50
CA TYR A 104 2.84 4.96 7.48
C TYR A 104 3.66 4.56 8.69
N LEU A 105 3.26 3.46 9.32
CA LEU A 105 3.95 2.88 10.46
C LEU A 105 4.55 1.54 10.06
N TYR A 106 5.86 1.40 10.23
CA TYR A 106 6.58 0.14 10.14
C TYR A 106 7.13 -0.26 11.49
N ILE A 107 6.89 -1.50 11.90
CA ILE A 107 7.47 -2.10 13.10
C ILE A 107 8.47 -3.17 12.68
N ARG A 108 9.71 -3.01 13.12
CA ARG A 108 10.80 -3.98 12.94
C ARG A 108 10.70 -5.16 13.90
N PRO A 109 11.39 -6.28 13.60
CA PRO A 109 11.48 -7.42 14.53
C PRO A 109 12.19 -7.12 15.87
N ASP A 110 12.96 -6.04 15.95
CA ASP A 110 13.59 -5.55 17.19
C ASP A 110 12.69 -4.60 18.00
N ASN A 111 11.44 -4.43 17.53
CA ASN A 111 10.42 -3.52 18.10
C ASN A 111 10.70 -2.03 17.88
N ASN A 112 11.68 -1.66 17.08
CA ASN A 112 11.84 -0.27 16.64
C ASN A 112 10.70 0.12 15.71
N ARG A 113 10.23 1.37 15.81
CA ARG A 113 9.07 1.89 15.07
C ARG A 113 9.52 3.02 14.18
N TYR A 114 9.12 2.96 12.93
CA TYR A 114 9.45 3.96 11.91
C TYR A 114 8.15 4.55 11.39
N ILE A 115 8.05 5.87 11.45
CA ILE A 115 6.92 6.60 10.88
C ILE A 115 7.41 7.32 9.63
N PHE A 116 6.65 7.18 8.56
CA PHE A 116 6.91 7.84 7.29
C PHE A 116 5.83 8.88 6.98
N ASN A 117 6.23 9.93 6.30
CA ASN A 117 5.35 10.95 5.76
C ASN A 117 4.40 10.40 4.68
N ALA A 118 3.49 11.25 4.22
CA ALA A 118 2.54 10.91 3.15
C ALA A 118 3.20 10.50 1.83
N ASP A 119 4.40 10.96 1.52
CA ASP A 119 5.21 10.58 0.36
C ASP A 119 6.12 9.37 0.60
N PHE A 120 5.99 8.77 1.77
CA PHE A 120 6.78 7.65 2.26
C PHE A 120 8.26 8.00 2.55
N THR A 121 8.60 9.26 2.77
CA THR A 121 9.90 9.66 3.33
C THR A 121 9.91 9.43 4.85
N LEU A 122 11.05 9.07 5.42
CA LEU A 122 11.17 8.87 6.87
C LEU A 122 10.86 10.17 7.63
N LYS A 123 10.06 10.07 8.69
CA LYS A 123 9.62 11.19 9.51
C LYS A 123 10.18 11.11 10.92
N ILE A 124 9.98 9.99 11.59
CA ILE A 124 10.32 9.78 13.00
C ILE A 124 10.74 8.35 13.22
N VAL A 125 11.68 8.17 14.13
CA VAL A 125 12.08 6.85 14.66
C VAL A 125 11.82 6.80 16.15
N TYR A 126 11.17 5.72 16.59
CA TYR A 126 11.03 5.41 18.00
C TYR A 126 11.84 4.15 18.30
N ASN A 127 12.88 4.28 19.07
CA ASN A 127 13.58 3.13 19.62
C ASN A 127 12.78 2.56 20.81
N ARG A 128 12.98 1.27 21.09
CA ARG A 128 12.28 0.54 22.15
C ARG A 128 12.33 1.27 23.51
N ASP A 129 13.44 1.93 23.81
CA ASP A 129 13.76 2.49 25.11
C ASP A 129 13.82 4.01 25.16
N SER A 130 13.42 4.71 24.10
CA SER A 130 13.58 6.17 24.00
C SER A 130 12.38 6.92 23.44
N ALA A 131 12.34 8.20 23.83
CA ALA A 131 11.46 9.20 23.21
C ALA A 131 11.77 9.38 21.71
N ASN A 132 10.86 10.11 21.02
CA ASN A 132 11.00 10.47 19.61
C ASN A 132 12.44 10.92 19.27
N LEU A 133 13.03 10.28 18.27
CA LEU A 133 14.25 10.76 17.63
C LEU A 133 13.89 11.39 16.30
N ASP A 134 14.47 12.57 16.07
CA ASP A 134 14.43 13.21 14.75
C ASP A 134 15.30 12.39 13.79
N PRO A 135 14.82 11.99 12.60
CA PRO A 135 15.60 11.24 11.62
C PRO A 135 16.95 11.90 11.26
N GLU A 136 16.99 13.23 11.22
CA GLU A 136 18.23 13.99 10.95
C GLU A 136 19.28 13.85 12.06
N LYS A 137 18.86 13.41 13.27
CA LYS A 137 19.75 13.20 14.43
C LYS A 137 20.02 11.73 14.70
N SER A 138 19.45 10.82 13.90
CA SER A 138 19.66 9.39 14.05
C SER A 138 20.72 8.90 13.09
N ASP A 139 21.62 8.01 13.52
CA ASP A 139 22.59 7.31 12.68
C ASP A 139 21.93 6.24 11.76
N ILE A 140 20.72 6.51 11.30
CA ILE A 140 19.96 5.57 10.49
C ILE A 140 20.34 5.78 9.03
N ASP A 141 20.83 4.72 8.42
CA ASP A 141 20.91 4.63 6.96
C ASP A 141 19.50 4.41 6.39
N GLU A 142 18.91 5.51 5.89
CA GLU A 142 17.59 5.48 5.28
C GLU A 142 17.53 4.54 4.08
N GLU A 143 18.59 4.45 3.30
CA GLU A 143 18.64 3.57 2.13
C GLU A 143 18.57 2.09 2.56
N GLU A 144 19.28 1.73 3.63
CA GLU A 144 19.22 0.38 4.19
C GLU A 144 17.83 0.09 4.79
N LEU A 145 17.24 1.07 5.48
CA LEU A 145 15.88 0.95 6.01
C LEU A 145 14.86 0.71 4.88
N TYR A 146 14.93 1.45 3.78
CA TYR A 146 14.03 1.25 2.64
C TYR A 146 14.26 -0.12 1.99
N LYS A 147 15.51 -0.57 1.82
CA LYS A 147 15.81 -1.93 1.34
C LYS A 147 15.18 -3.00 2.23
N GLU A 148 15.22 -2.81 3.56
CA GLU A 148 14.59 -3.72 4.50
C GLU A 148 13.05 -3.71 4.38
N VAL A 149 12.42 -2.53 4.31
CA VAL A 149 10.97 -2.41 4.09
C VAL A 149 10.56 -3.11 2.80
N TYR A 150 11.28 -2.88 1.70
CA TYR A 150 10.99 -3.53 0.41
C TYR A 150 11.27 -5.04 0.45
N LYS A 151 12.29 -5.51 1.14
CA LYS A 151 12.53 -6.94 1.36
C LYS A 151 11.36 -7.61 2.09
N ASN A 152 10.75 -6.90 3.04
CA ASN A 152 9.63 -7.41 3.84
C ASN A 152 8.28 -7.30 3.13
N PHE A 153 8.03 -6.23 2.37
CA PHE A 153 6.71 -5.85 1.87
C PHE A 153 6.67 -5.48 0.39
N GLY A 154 7.80 -5.50 -0.32
CA GLY A 154 7.89 -5.17 -1.76
C GLY A 154 7.03 -6.04 -2.66
N PHE A 155 6.67 -7.26 -2.22
CA PHE A 155 5.74 -8.13 -2.92
C PHE A 155 4.35 -7.49 -3.17
N LEU A 156 3.96 -6.48 -2.35
CA LEU A 156 2.74 -5.70 -2.56
C LEU A 156 2.86 -4.82 -3.82
N VAL A 157 4.03 -4.22 -4.00
CA VAL A 157 4.35 -3.42 -5.18
C VAL A 157 4.45 -4.32 -6.42
N GLU A 158 5.27 -5.37 -6.34
CA GLU A 158 5.52 -6.33 -7.44
C GLU A 158 4.24 -6.94 -8.01
N ALA A 159 3.28 -7.28 -7.13
CA ALA A 159 2.00 -7.87 -7.54
C ALA A 159 1.10 -6.90 -8.33
N ASN A 160 1.38 -5.59 -8.28
CA ASN A 160 0.49 -4.56 -8.80
C ASN A 160 1.14 -3.62 -9.82
N VAL A 161 2.47 -3.49 -9.84
CA VAL A 161 3.21 -2.56 -10.70
C VAL A 161 2.96 -2.79 -12.20
N ASN A 162 2.83 -4.06 -12.61
CA ASN A 162 2.59 -4.45 -14.01
C ASN A 162 1.12 -4.83 -14.28
N ARG A 163 0.19 -4.38 -13.44
CA ARG A 163 -1.21 -4.77 -13.57
C ARG A 163 -1.87 -4.13 -14.78
N LYS A 164 -2.37 -4.95 -15.72
CA LYS A 164 -3.10 -4.47 -16.89
C LYS A 164 -4.41 -3.78 -16.48
N HIS A 165 -4.67 -2.63 -17.07
CA HIS A 165 -5.89 -1.83 -16.90
C HIS A 165 -6.60 -1.65 -18.25
N LEU A 166 -7.91 -1.48 -18.23
CA LEU A 166 -8.73 -1.28 -19.42
C LEU A 166 -8.71 0.19 -19.86
N ILE A 167 -8.70 1.10 -18.90
CA ILE A 167 -8.67 2.53 -19.13
C ILE A 167 -7.45 3.08 -18.41
N ASN A 168 -6.59 3.77 -19.14
CA ASN A 168 -5.44 4.46 -18.57
C ASN A 168 -5.87 5.81 -17.99
N MET A 169 -5.67 5.99 -16.69
CA MET A 169 -5.97 7.22 -15.95
C MET A 169 -4.72 7.86 -15.35
N GLN A 170 -3.56 7.69 -16.01
CA GLN A 170 -2.28 8.23 -15.52
C GLN A 170 -2.35 9.74 -15.34
N LYS A 171 -2.97 10.46 -16.27
CA LYS A 171 -3.09 11.92 -16.21
C LYS A 171 -3.89 12.38 -14.98
N GLU A 172 -5.00 11.73 -14.70
CA GLU A 172 -5.85 11.99 -13.55
C GLU A 172 -5.14 11.63 -12.23
N PHE A 173 -4.40 10.53 -12.23
CA PHE A 173 -3.57 10.13 -11.10
C PHE A 173 -2.49 11.17 -10.82
N ASN A 174 -1.73 11.57 -11.81
CA ASN A 174 -0.69 12.59 -11.69
C ASN A 174 -1.27 13.91 -11.18
N LYS A 175 -2.38 14.39 -11.76
CA LYS A 175 -3.06 15.60 -11.30
C LYS A 175 -3.45 15.53 -9.82
N LYS A 176 -3.90 14.36 -9.34
CA LYS A 176 -4.34 14.17 -7.95
C LYS A 176 -3.19 14.10 -6.97
N TYR A 177 -2.09 13.43 -7.34
CA TYR A 177 -1.03 13.06 -6.40
C TYR A 177 0.30 13.80 -6.63
N TYR A 178 0.43 14.61 -7.68
CA TYR A 178 1.67 15.34 -8.01
C TYR A 178 2.23 16.10 -6.81
N LYS A 179 1.42 16.96 -6.17
CA LYS A 179 1.86 17.77 -5.01
C LYS A 179 2.30 16.96 -3.80
N ARG A 180 1.92 15.70 -3.74
CA ARG A 180 2.26 14.83 -2.63
C ARG A 180 3.64 14.21 -2.81
N PHE A 181 3.99 13.85 -4.04
CA PHE A 181 5.21 13.11 -4.33
C PHE A 181 6.31 13.95 -4.99
N ASN A 182 6.02 15.20 -5.31
CA ASN A 182 6.92 16.23 -5.82
C ASN A 182 6.90 17.46 -4.92
#